data_703bfe2389844b8e5368b89c301a9811
#
_entry.id   703bfe2389844b8e5368b89c301a9811
#
_cell.length_a   1.000
_cell.length_b   1.000
_cell.length_c   1.000
_cell.angle_alpha   90.00
_cell.angle_beta   90.00
_cell.angle_gamma   90.00
#
_symmetry.space_group_name_H-M   'P 1'
#
loop_
_entity.id
_entity.type
_entity.pdbx_description
1 polymer ?
#
loop_
_entity_poly.entity_id
_entity_poly.type
_entity_poly.pdbx_seq_one_letter_code
_entity_poly.pdbx_strand_id
1 'polypeptide(L)'
;MKTRILRITTFTVFAAAALALGCSKRDPAPGGSAGSAAAGSAAGSAAAAKGPLKVAFAYVGPVGDAGWTFAHDKARKAVEAEFAGKVTTSFVENVPEAADAERVIRDMVAQGAGLVFGTTFGYMEPMLKVAADAKQVKFEHATGYKTAPNLRTYDSRTYEGAYMVGVIAGGMTKTNVLGVVASVPIPEVIRNINAFTLGAQSMNPAVTTRVVWVNKWFDPPKEAEGAQALLDGGADVLMQNTDSSAVLQTAEKAGKFGFGWDSDMHTFGPNAHLASAVIDWSPYYKKAVKDVLDGTWKVEQTWWGVKEHAIDVVAISDKVPGPLKDKLAQVKQGLADGSFAIWKGPVVDQDGKEVVAADKTATDDFLHGINFYVKGVQGKLPSAK
;
A
#
# COMPACT_ATOMS: atom_id res chain seq x y z
N MET A 1 -54.96 11.15 11.44
CA MET A 1 -55.49 12.27 12.25
C MET A 1 -54.33 12.99 12.93
N LYS A 2 -54.34 14.32 12.75
CA LYS A 2 -53.54 15.38 13.40
C LYS A 2 -52.10 15.63 12.92
N THR A 3 -52.07 16.46 11.92
CA THR A 3 -51.07 17.44 11.48
C THR A 3 -50.64 18.37 12.62
N ARG A 4 -49.34 18.64 12.73
CA ARG A 4 -48.88 19.92 13.33
C ARG A 4 -47.72 20.50 12.54
N ILE A 5 -48.06 21.60 11.88
CA ILE A 5 -47.20 22.60 11.26
C ILE A 5 -46.66 23.50 12.37
N LEU A 6 -45.38 23.85 12.40
CA LEU A 6 -44.94 25.02 13.12
C LEU A 6 -43.86 25.79 12.35
N ARG A 7 -44.11 27.04 12.33
CA ARG A 7 -43.74 28.20 11.53
C ARG A 7 -42.26 28.65 11.69
N ILE A 8 -41.84 29.21 10.60
CA ILE A 8 -40.69 30.08 10.34
C ILE A 8 -40.76 31.35 11.17
N THR A 9 -39.63 31.82 11.71
CA THR A 9 -39.49 33.24 12.06
C THR A 9 -38.11 33.76 11.62
N THR A 10 -38.18 34.63 10.65
CA THR A 10 -37.10 35.46 10.08
C THR A 10 -36.83 36.62 11.02
N PHE A 11 -35.55 36.91 11.30
CA PHE A 11 -35.15 38.21 11.83
C PHE A 11 -34.05 38.82 10.98
N THR A 12 -34.44 39.90 10.34
CA THR A 12 -33.60 40.85 9.59
C THR A 12 -33.26 42.02 10.51
N VAL A 13 -32.04 42.39 10.65
CA VAL A 13 -31.67 43.73 11.15
C VAL A 13 -30.57 44.32 10.29
N PHE A 14 -30.93 45.47 9.72
CA PHE A 14 -30.08 46.43 9.02
C PHE A 14 -29.39 47.34 10.02
N ALA A 15 -28.18 47.79 9.71
CA ALA A 15 -27.73 49.16 9.99
C ALA A 15 -26.49 49.52 9.18
N ALA A 16 -26.55 50.67 8.59
CA ALA A 16 -25.63 51.28 7.61
C ALA A 16 -24.81 52.43 8.24
N ALA A 17 -23.90 52.92 7.45
CA ALA A 17 -23.26 54.26 7.45
C ALA A 17 -22.01 54.40 8.34
N ALA A 18 -20.96 55.17 7.99
CA ALA A 18 -20.77 56.20 6.96
C ALA A 18 -19.26 56.50 6.76
N LEU A 19 -19.03 57.16 5.65
CA LEU A 19 -17.81 57.73 5.11
C LEU A 19 -17.00 58.68 6.02
N ALA A 20 -15.65 58.76 5.80
CA ALA A 20 -14.95 60.05 5.81
C ALA A 20 -13.71 60.00 4.90
N LEU A 21 -13.68 60.86 3.94
CA LEU A 21 -12.59 61.21 3.05
C LEU A 21 -11.55 62.08 3.77
N GLY A 22 -10.27 61.92 3.40
CA GLY A 22 -9.20 62.86 3.78
C GLY A 22 -8.07 62.80 2.76
N CYS A 23 -8.16 63.61 1.71
CA CYS A 23 -7.04 63.93 0.80
C CYS A 23 -6.09 64.94 1.41
N SER A 24 -4.79 64.76 1.27
CA SER A 24 -3.84 65.86 1.28
C SER A 24 -2.66 65.53 0.35
N LYS A 25 -2.59 66.34 -0.73
CA LYS A 25 -1.45 66.45 -1.65
C LYS A 25 -0.41 67.38 -1.05
N ARG A 26 0.86 67.09 -1.27
CA ARG A 26 1.94 68.13 -1.45
C ARG A 26 3.07 67.53 -2.28
N ASP A 27 3.30 68.14 -3.41
CA ASP A 27 4.50 68.12 -4.29
C ASP A 27 5.43 69.31 -4.00
N PRO A 28 6.53 69.55 -4.77
CA PRO A 28 7.86 68.91 -4.68
C PRO A 28 9.03 69.90 -4.65
N ALA A 29 10.24 69.30 -4.68
CA ALA A 29 11.52 69.84 -5.27
C ALA A 29 12.49 70.64 -4.38
N PRO A 30 13.79 70.89 -4.83
CA PRO A 30 14.71 69.97 -5.50
C PRO A 30 16.18 70.08 -4.96
N GLY A 31 17.03 69.19 -5.42
CA GLY A 31 18.43 69.48 -5.68
C GLY A 31 19.50 69.08 -4.69
N GLY A 32 20.48 68.24 -5.14
CA GLY A 32 21.74 68.03 -4.45
C GLY A 32 22.49 66.80 -4.99
N SER A 33 23.49 67.09 -5.82
CA SER A 33 24.38 66.23 -6.57
C SER A 33 25.49 65.57 -5.70
N ALA A 34 25.98 64.42 -6.16
CA ALA A 34 27.31 63.81 -6.14
C ALA A 34 27.80 63.08 -4.92
N GLY A 35 28.22 61.81 -5.19
CA GLY A 35 29.05 61.02 -4.27
C GLY A 35 29.06 59.53 -4.62
N SER A 36 29.88 59.16 -5.63
CA SER A 36 30.21 57.78 -5.98
C SER A 36 30.95 57.09 -4.85
N ALA A 37 30.46 55.92 -4.37
CA ALA A 37 31.27 54.88 -3.77
C ALA A 37 30.58 53.54 -4.03
N ALA A 38 31.17 52.74 -4.93
CA ALA A 38 30.84 51.34 -5.12
C ALA A 38 31.27 50.56 -3.89
N ALA A 39 30.29 50.08 -3.15
CA ALA A 39 30.46 48.98 -2.18
C ALA A 39 29.65 47.84 -2.70
N GLY A 40 30.33 46.82 -3.24
CA GLY A 40 29.74 45.57 -3.64
C GLY A 40 29.09 44.89 -2.45
N SER A 41 27.78 44.98 -2.38
CA SER A 41 26.97 44.19 -1.47
C SER A 41 26.68 42.88 -2.16
N ALA A 42 27.51 41.86 -1.88
CA ALA A 42 27.13 40.47 -2.09
C ALA A 42 25.90 40.20 -1.22
N ALA A 43 24.72 40.47 -1.77
CA ALA A 43 23.48 39.95 -1.21
C ALA A 43 23.48 38.45 -1.41
N GLY A 44 24.13 37.75 -0.49
CA GLY A 44 23.84 36.36 -0.27
C GLY A 44 22.34 36.25 -0.02
N SER A 45 21.63 35.70 -0.99
CA SER A 45 20.25 35.28 -0.85
C SER A 45 20.22 34.26 0.30
N ALA A 46 19.97 34.73 1.52
CA ALA A 46 19.60 33.89 2.61
C ALA A 46 18.30 33.21 2.17
N ALA A 47 18.40 31.96 1.69
CA ALA A 47 17.25 31.13 1.48
C ALA A 47 16.49 31.12 2.81
N ALA A 48 15.32 31.75 2.82
CA ALA A 48 14.42 31.72 3.97
C ALA A 48 14.32 30.24 4.38
N ALA A 49 14.66 29.96 5.63
CA ALA A 49 14.64 28.63 6.17
C ALA A 49 13.22 28.06 5.94
N LYS A 50 13.07 27.22 4.93
CA LYS A 50 11.82 26.52 4.68
C LYS A 50 11.56 25.71 5.95
N GLY A 51 10.37 25.92 6.57
CA GLY A 51 9.96 25.09 7.71
C GLY A 51 10.04 23.59 7.37
N PRO A 52 9.77 22.71 8.33
CA PRO A 52 9.81 21.26 8.11
C PRO A 52 9.04 20.85 6.86
N LEU A 53 9.55 19.87 6.11
CA LEU A 53 8.82 19.28 4.98
C LEU A 53 7.54 18.63 5.51
N LYS A 54 6.39 19.06 4.97
CA LYS A 54 5.12 18.44 5.27
C LYS A 54 4.90 17.26 4.35
N VAL A 55 4.73 16.07 4.93
CA VAL A 55 4.48 14.81 4.22
C VAL A 55 3.08 14.33 4.58
N ALA A 56 2.23 14.12 3.58
CA ALA A 56 0.84 13.71 3.78
C ALA A 56 0.59 12.31 3.22
N PHE A 57 -0.31 11.57 3.86
CA PHE A 57 -0.63 10.19 3.51
C PHE A 57 -2.15 10.02 3.37
N ALA A 58 -2.58 9.53 2.21
CA ALA A 58 -3.97 9.12 1.96
C ALA A 58 -4.06 7.59 2.08
N TYR A 59 -4.79 7.11 3.09
CA TYR A 59 -4.97 5.69 3.39
C TYR A 59 -6.35 5.20 2.96
N VAL A 60 -6.41 4.02 2.34
CA VAL A 60 -7.65 3.40 1.88
C VAL A 60 -8.47 2.79 3.02
N GLY A 61 -7.80 2.29 4.05
CA GLY A 61 -8.39 1.68 5.23
C GLY A 61 -8.05 2.42 6.52
N PRO A 62 -8.52 1.92 7.67
CA PRO A 62 -8.17 2.46 8.98
C PRO A 62 -6.76 2.05 9.40
N VAL A 63 -6.05 2.90 10.13
CA VAL A 63 -4.70 2.59 10.66
C VAL A 63 -4.66 1.41 11.65
N GLY A 64 -5.82 0.95 12.10
CA GLY A 64 -5.99 -0.19 13.00
C GLY A 64 -6.44 -1.48 12.29
N ASP A 65 -6.33 -1.57 10.96
CA ASP A 65 -6.74 -2.76 10.19
C ASP A 65 -5.92 -4.01 10.49
N ALA A 66 -4.73 -3.85 11.04
CA ALA A 66 -3.70 -4.85 11.28
C ALA A 66 -3.01 -5.36 10.01
N GLY A 67 -3.34 -4.84 8.84
CA GLY A 67 -2.84 -5.24 7.52
C GLY A 67 -2.14 -4.11 6.79
N TRP A 68 -2.64 -3.81 5.58
CA TRP A 68 -2.06 -2.87 4.64
C TRP A 68 -1.87 -1.47 5.20
N THR A 69 -2.94 -0.83 5.71
CA THR A 69 -2.86 0.53 6.23
C THR A 69 -2.01 0.61 7.49
N PHE A 70 -2.08 -0.40 8.35
CA PHE A 70 -1.21 -0.50 9.53
C PHE A 70 0.27 -0.52 9.14
N ALA A 71 0.67 -1.30 8.11
CA ALA A 71 2.04 -1.36 7.63
C ALA A 71 2.52 -0.01 7.08
N HIS A 72 1.68 0.70 6.34
CA HIS A 72 1.96 2.04 5.84
C HIS A 72 2.09 3.07 6.98
N ASP A 73 1.22 3.05 7.98
CA ASP A 73 1.30 3.98 9.13
C ASP A 73 2.50 3.70 10.02
N LYS A 74 2.91 2.44 10.17
CA LYS A 74 4.17 2.07 10.82
C LYS A 74 5.36 2.73 10.12
N ALA A 75 5.40 2.71 8.80
CA ALA A 75 6.45 3.34 8.01
C ALA A 75 6.40 4.88 8.10
N ARG A 76 5.20 5.48 8.12
CA ARG A 76 5.04 6.93 8.38
C ARG A 76 5.65 7.32 9.73
N LYS A 77 5.37 6.57 10.79
CA LYS A 77 5.95 6.79 12.12
C LYS A 77 7.47 6.64 12.12
N ALA A 78 8.01 5.70 11.35
CA ALA A 78 9.46 5.55 11.18
C ALA A 78 10.10 6.75 10.47
N VAL A 79 9.41 7.39 9.52
CA VAL A 79 9.83 8.64 8.90
C VAL A 79 9.85 9.79 9.91
N GLU A 80 8.81 9.94 10.75
CA GLU A 80 8.78 10.97 11.81
C GLU A 80 9.95 10.83 12.78
N ALA A 81 10.26 9.60 13.17
CA ALA A 81 11.37 9.32 14.09
C ALA A 81 12.72 9.63 13.45
N GLU A 82 12.94 9.20 12.20
CA GLU A 82 14.22 9.39 11.48
C GLU A 82 14.53 10.85 11.17
N PHE A 83 13.50 11.59 10.75
CA PHE A 83 13.65 12.99 10.29
C PHE A 83 13.07 14.00 11.27
N ALA A 84 13.13 13.71 12.57
CA ALA A 84 12.63 14.60 13.60
C ALA A 84 13.14 16.04 13.45
N GLY A 85 12.24 17.02 13.49
CA GLY A 85 12.54 18.44 13.30
C GLY A 85 12.72 18.87 11.82
N LYS A 86 12.90 17.94 10.89
CA LYS A 86 13.01 18.22 9.44
C LYS A 86 11.72 17.91 8.68
N VAL A 87 10.88 17.05 9.23
CA VAL A 87 9.64 16.55 8.63
C VAL A 87 8.50 16.63 9.64
N THR A 88 7.31 16.92 9.14
CA THR A 88 6.04 16.71 9.85
C THR A 88 5.15 15.84 8.99
N THR A 89 4.44 14.87 9.58
CA THR A 89 3.53 14.01 8.81
C THR A 89 2.08 14.26 9.20
N SER A 90 1.18 14.03 8.26
CA SER A 90 -0.26 14.00 8.46
C SER A 90 -0.86 12.86 7.64
N PHE A 91 -2.04 12.38 8.02
CA PHE A 91 -2.74 11.36 7.25
C PHE A 91 -4.26 11.56 7.28
N VAL A 92 -4.93 10.99 6.30
CA VAL A 92 -6.38 10.79 6.28
C VAL A 92 -6.63 9.32 5.96
N GLU A 93 -7.41 8.67 6.80
CA GLU A 93 -7.76 7.25 6.66
C GLU A 93 -9.18 7.06 6.10
N ASN A 94 -9.47 5.83 5.63
CA ASN A 94 -10.77 5.48 5.04
C ASN A 94 -11.14 6.37 3.83
N VAL A 95 -10.15 6.73 3.02
CA VAL A 95 -10.38 7.51 1.80
C VAL A 95 -10.82 6.57 0.67
N PRO A 96 -12.04 6.70 0.13
CA PRO A 96 -12.51 5.83 -0.95
C PRO A 96 -11.71 5.99 -2.24
N GLU A 97 -11.58 4.91 -3.01
CA GLU A 97 -10.90 4.88 -4.32
C GLU A 97 -11.78 5.48 -5.44
N ALA A 98 -12.16 6.73 -5.30
CA ALA A 98 -13.05 7.43 -6.23
C ALA A 98 -12.75 8.95 -6.24
N ALA A 99 -13.74 9.76 -6.58
CA ALA A 99 -13.64 11.22 -6.57
C ALA A 99 -13.22 11.80 -5.21
N ASP A 100 -13.54 11.14 -4.13
CA ASP A 100 -13.12 11.54 -2.78
C ASP A 100 -11.60 11.53 -2.62
N ALA A 101 -10.90 10.58 -3.23
CA ALA A 101 -9.44 10.55 -3.19
C ALA A 101 -8.83 11.82 -3.82
N GLU A 102 -9.35 12.26 -4.97
CA GLU A 102 -8.88 13.50 -5.60
C GLU A 102 -9.08 14.71 -4.66
N ARG A 103 -10.26 14.84 -4.06
CA ARG A 103 -10.57 15.91 -3.12
C ARG A 103 -9.62 15.91 -1.92
N VAL A 104 -9.46 14.77 -1.26
CA VAL A 104 -8.58 14.64 -0.08
C VAL A 104 -7.13 14.97 -0.44
N ILE A 105 -6.62 14.50 -1.57
CA ILE A 105 -5.25 14.77 -2.02
C ILE A 105 -5.08 16.26 -2.34
N ARG A 106 -6.08 16.93 -2.95
CA ARG A 106 -6.07 18.38 -3.16
C ARG A 106 -6.05 19.15 -1.84
N ASP A 107 -6.82 18.71 -0.86
CA ASP A 107 -6.82 19.32 0.47
C ASP A 107 -5.46 19.20 1.17
N MET A 108 -4.78 18.05 1.05
CA MET A 108 -3.41 17.86 1.55
C MET A 108 -2.43 18.84 0.90
N VAL A 109 -2.51 19.03 -0.42
CA VAL A 109 -1.70 20.01 -1.16
C VAL A 109 -2.01 21.43 -0.69
N ALA A 110 -3.28 21.78 -0.53
CA ALA A 110 -3.71 23.10 -0.05
C ALA A 110 -3.22 23.40 1.38
N GLN A 111 -3.06 22.37 2.23
CA GLN A 111 -2.48 22.46 3.56
C GLN A 111 -0.94 22.58 3.55
N GLY A 112 -0.35 22.58 2.37
CA GLY A 112 1.08 22.83 2.15
C GLY A 112 1.94 21.56 2.18
N ALA A 113 1.38 20.39 1.90
CA ALA A 113 2.18 19.19 1.71
C ALA A 113 3.16 19.36 0.54
N GLY A 114 4.44 19.07 0.77
CA GLY A 114 5.47 19.03 -0.24
C GLY A 114 5.70 17.64 -0.83
N LEU A 115 5.24 16.61 -0.12
CA LEU A 115 5.28 15.22 -0.53
C LEU A 115 3.96 14.54 -0.10
N VAL A 116 3.33 13.82 -1.02
CA VAL A 116 2.06 13.13 -0.78
C VAL A 116 2.19 11.66 -1.18
N PHE A 117 1.87 10.76 -0.25
CA PHE A 117 1.75 9.32 -0.49
C PHE A 117 0.28 8.94 -0.67
N GLY A 118 -0.05 8.29 -1.78
CA GLY A 118 -1.31 7.60 -1.99
C GLY A 118 -1.08 6.11 -1.93
N THR A 119 -1.73 5.42 -1.02
CA THR A 119 -1.35 4.08 -0.58
C THR A 119 -2.22 2.97 -1.13
N THR A 120 -2.85 3.14 -2.27
CA THR A 120 -3.65 2.08 -2.91
C THR A 120 -3.71 2.25 -4.42
N PHE A 121 -3.95 1.14 -5.13
CA PHE A 121 -4.04 1.05 -6.59
C PHE A 121 -5.05 2.03 -7.19
N GLY A 122 -6.23 2.17 -6.59
CA GLY A 122 -7.31 3.01 -7.13
C GLY A 122 -7.06 4.52 -7.05
N TYR A 123 -5.97 4.97 -6.41
CA TYR A 123 -5.63 6.42 -6.41
C TYR A 123 -4.86 6.88 -7.65
N MET A 124 -4.59 5.99 -8.64
CA MET A 124 -3.84 6.33 -9.85
C MET A 124 -4.35 7.60 -10.55
N GLU A 125 -5.59 7.58 -11.01
CA GLU A 125 -6.16 8.69 -11.77
C GLU A 125 -6.39 9.94 -10.91
N PRO A 126 -6.91 9.85 -9.66
CA PRO A 126 -6.95 10.98 -8.75
C PRO A 126 -5.60 11.67 -8.55
N MET A 127 -4.53 10.91 -8.28
CA MET A 127 -3.20 11.47 -8.05
C MET A 127 -2.61 12.11 -9.31
N LEU A 128 -2.79 11.51 -10.49
CA LEU A 128 -2.33 12.09 -11.75
C LEU A 128 -2.97 13.44 -12.03
N LYS A 129 -4.26 13.58 -11.78
CA LYS A 129 -4.99 14.86 -11.93
C LYS A 129 -4.43 15.93 -11.00
N VAL A 130 -4.25 15.61 -9.71
CA VAL A 130 -3.72 16.56 -8.75
C VAL A 130 -2.26 16.92 -9.06
N ALA A 131 -1.45 15.94 -9.46
CA ALA A 131 -0.06 16.15 -9.83
C ALA A 131 0.10 17.09 -11.03
N ALA A 132 -0.81 17.03 -12.01
CA ALA A 132 -0.81 17.93 -13.17
C ALA A 132 -1.00 19.39 -12.77
N ASP A 133 -1.79 19.67 -11.72
CA ASP A 133 -2.08 21.00 -11.24
C ASP A 133 -1.04 21.48 -10.19
N ALA A 134 -0.51 20.58 -9.36
CA ALA A 134 0.40 20.89 -8.25
C ALA A 134 1.85 20.51 -8.57
N LYS A 135 2.45 21.10 -9.60
CA LYS A 135 3.77 20.75 -10.15
C LYS A 135 4.94 20.84 -9.15
N GLN A 136 4.80 21.65 -8.11
CA GLN A 136 5.80 21.85 -7.06
C GLN A 136 5.79 20.74 -5.99
N VAL A 137 4.70 19.95 -5.90
CA VAL A 137 4.53 18.84 -4.95
C VAL A 137 5.03 17.56 -5.57
N LYS A 138 5.66 16.68 -4.77
CA LYS A 138 6.04 15.34 -5.17
C LYS A 138 4.98 14.35 -4.73
N PHE A 139 4.72 13.36 -5.57
CA PHE A 139 3.70 12.34 -5.33
C PHE A 139 4.32 10.94 -5.43
N GLU A 140 3.98 10.10 -4.46
CA GLU A 140 4.35 8.70 -4.34
C GLU A 140 3.08 7.85 -4.39
N HIS A 141 2.93 7.03 -5.43
CA HIS A 141 1.75 6.21 -5.60
C HIS A 141 2.07 4.72 -5.44
N ALA A 142 1.47 4.09 -4.43
CA ALA A 142 1.62 2.65 -4.19
C ALA A 142 0.90 1.84 -5.28
N THR A 143 1.52 0.75 -5.72
CA THR A 143 0.98 -0.22 -6.69
C THR A 143 0.58 0.38 -8.04
N GLY A 144 1.08 1.58 -8.34
CA GLY A 144 0.79 2.30 -9.57
C GLY A 144 1.64 1.86 -10.75
N TYR A 145 1.15 2.14 -11.97
CA TYR A 145 1.85 1.83 -13.22
C TYR A 145 2.00 3.05 -14.17
N LYS A 146 1.47 4.21 -13.80
CA LYS A 146 1.62 5.47 -14.54
C LYS A 146 2.44 6.47 -13.74
N THR A 147 3.32 7.19 -14.41
CA THR A 147 4.15 8.25 -13.82
C THR A 147 3.85 9.61 -14.45
N ALA A 148 4.29 10.68 -13.78
CA ALA A 148 4.27 12.05 -14.28
C ALA A 148 5.56 12.79 -13.83
N PRO A 149 5.87 13.98 -14.33
CA PRO A 149 7.11 14.69 -13.96
C PRO A 149 7.33 14.92 -12.45
N ASN A 150 6.27 14.84 -11.65
CA ASN A 150 6.28 14.98 -10.20
C ASN A 150 5.53 13.84 -9.48
N LEU A 151 5.23 12.76 -10.18
CA LEU A 151 4.63 11.55 -9.63
C LEU A 151 5.44 10.33 -10.03
N ARG A 152 5.88 9.54 -9.04
CA ARG A 152 6.50 8.22 -9.24
C ARG A 152 5.69 7.14 -8.54
N THR A 153 5.95 5.90 -8.90
CA THR A 153 5.24 4.75 -8.36
C THR A 153 6.18 3.84 -7.57
N TYR A 154 5.65 3.22 -6.55
CA TYR A 154 6.35 2.21 -5.77
C TYR A 154 5.43 1.03 -5.48
N ASP A 155 6.02 -0.15 -5.39
CA ASP A 155 5.31 -1.39 -5.09
C ASP A 155 6.24 -2.35 -4.35
N SER A 156 5.67 -3.39 -3.77
CA SER A 156 6.40 -4.48 -3.15
C SER A 156 6.07 -5.81 -3.83
N ARG A 157 7.06 -6.72 -3.85
CA ARG A 157 6.91 -8.08 -4.40
C ARG A 157 6.20 -8.97 -3.39
N THR A 158 4.97 -8.60 -3.02
CA THR A 158 4.14 -9.32 -2.03
C THR A 158 4.01 -10.80 -2.35
N TYR A 159 4.07 -11.16 -3.64
CA TYR A 159 4.07 -12.55 -4.09
C TYR A 159 5.26 -13.37 -3.58
N GLU A 160 6.38 -12.76 -3.20
CA GLU A 160 7.51 -13.45 -2.57
C GLU A 160 7.12 -13.93 -1.17
N GLY A 161 6.44 -13.06 -0.39
CA GLY A 161 5.85 -13.42 0.90
C GLY A 161 4.78 -14.51 0.75
N ALA A 162 3.89 -14.37 -0.22
CA ALA A 162 2.86 -15.36 -0.51
C ALA A 162 3.46 -16.73 -0.87
N TYR A 163 4.51 -16.78 -1.70
CA TYR A 163 5.21 -18.02 -2.01
C TYR A 163 5.81 -18.67 -0.76
N MET A 164 6.50 -17.86 0.06
CA MET A 164 7.15 -18.35 1.28
C MET A 164 6.15 -18.94 2.27
N VAL A 165 5.00 -18.29 2.52
CA VAL A 165 3.96 -18.88 3.38
C VAL A 165 3.27 -20.05 2.67
N GLY A 166 3.22 -20.08 1.35
CA GLY A 166 2.80 -21.22 0.55
C GLY A 166 3.66 -22.46 0.79
N VAL A 167 4.98 -22.31 0.86
CA VAL A 167 5.91 -23.42 1.24
C VAL A 167 5.51 -24.01 2.59
N ILE A 168 5.23 -23.15 3.58
CA ILE A 168 4.76 -23.62 4.89
C ILE A 168 3.42 -24.35 4.75
N ALA A 169 2.46 -23.76 4.02
CA ALA A 169 1.13 -24.32 3.84
C ALA A 169 1.15 -25.71 3.21
N GLY A 170 1.97 -25.91 2.17
CA GLY A 170 2.12 -27.20 1.48
C GLY A 170 2.68 -28.31 2.38
N GLY A 171 3.58 -27.96 3.32
CA GLY A 171 4.13 -28.90 4.29
C GLY A 171 3.22 -29.16 5.51
N MET A 172 2.25 -28.26 5.77
CA MET A 172 1.38 -28.33 6.96
C MET A 172 -0.01 -28.88 6.67
N THR A 173 -0.50 -28.75 5.44
CA THR A 173 -1.84 -29.25 5.08
C THR A 173 -1.95 -30.77 5.20
N LYS A 174 -3.09 -31.23 5.63
CA LYS A 174 -3.46 -32.66 5.71
C LYS A 174 -4.55 -33.03 4.71
N THR A 175 -5.34 -32.05 4.27
CA THR A 175 -6.43 -32.26 3.31
C THR A 175 -5.99 -32.05 1.87
N ASN A 176 -4.82 -31.47 1.63
CA ASN A 176 -4.35 -30.97 0.35
C ASN A 176 -5.26 -29.86 -0.24
N VAL A 177 -6.12 -29.27 0.57
CA VAL A 177 -6.99 -28.15 0.20
C VAL A 177 -6.61 -26.92 1.00
N LEU A 178 -6.13 -25.90 0.31
CA LEU A 178 -5.84 -24.58 0.89
C LEU A 178 -6.97 -23.62 0.54
N GLY A 179 -7.14 -22.59 1.38
CA GLY A 179 -8.09 -21.53 1.15
C GLY A 179 -7.43 -20.17 1.08
N VAL A 180 -7.89 -19.32 0.16
CA VAL A 180 -7.49 -17.91 0.10
C VAL A 180 -8.73 -17.03 0.12
N VAL A 181 -8.81 -16.12 1.11
CA VAL A 181 -9.75 -15.00 1.08
C VAL A 181 -9.06 -13.83 0.38
N ALA A 182 -9.63 -13.43 -0.76
CA ALA A 182 -9.04 -12.44 -1.66
C ALA A 182 -9.87 -11.17 -1.73
N SER A 183 -9.23 -10.03 -1.81
CA SER A 183 -9.83 -8.69 -1.83
C SER A 183 -10.45 -8.33 -3.18
N VAL A 184 -9.67 -7.76 -4.08
CA VAL A 184 -10.12 -7.23 -5.39
C VAL A 184 -9.37 -7.96 -6.50
N PRO A 185 -10.04 -8.35 -7.61
CA PRO A 185 -9.42 -9.15 -8.68
C PRO A 185 -8.53 -8.30 -9.60
N ILE A 186 -7.42 -7.82 -9.05
CA ILE A 186 -6.36 -7.12 -9.80
C ILE A 186 -5.12 -8.00 -9.95
N PRO A 187 -4.22 -7.72 -10.89
CA PRO A 187 -3.04 -8.54 -11.17
C PRO A 187 -2.19 -8.86 -9.94
N GLU A 188 -2.03 -7.92 -9.02
CA GLU A 188 -1.29 -8.11 -7.76
C GLU A 188 -1.88 -9.25 -6.92
N VAL A 189 -3.19 -9.21 -6.64
CA VAL A 189 -3.88 -10.20 -5.81
C VAL A 189 -3.89 -11.58 -6.48
N ILE A 190 -4.11 -11.61 -7.81
CA ILE A 190 -4.05 -12.85 -8.60
C ILE A 190 -2.64 -13.46 -8.54
N ARG A 191 -1.60 -12.64 -8.67
CA ARG A 191 -0.21 -13.05 -8.57
C ARG A 191 0.14 -13.63 -7.20
N ASN A 192 -0.40 -13.04 -6.12
CA ASN A 192 -0.20 -13.54 -4.76
C ASN A 192 -0.86 -14.91 -4.56
N ILE A 193 -2.09 -15.10 -5.03
CA ILE A 193 -2.79 -16.40 -5.00
C ILE A 193 -1.98 -17.47 -5.76
N ASN A 194 -1.51 -17.13 -6.94
CA ASN A 194 -0.71 -18.01 -7.76
C ASN A 194 0.61 -18.39 -7.09
N ALA A 195 1.34 -17.41 -6.55
CA ALA A 195 2.60 -17.62 -5.87
C ALA A 195 2.43 -18.50 -4.61
N PHE A 196 1.38 -18.27 -3.82
CA PHE A 196 1.02 -19.12 -2.69
C PHE A 196 0.81 -20.57 -3.11
N THR A 197 0.06 -20.79 -4.19
CA THR A 197 -0.20 -22.12 -4.73
C THR A 197 1.09 -22.78 -5.23
N LEU A 198 1.93 -22.06 -5.98
CA LEU A 198 3.22 -22.56 -6.45
C LEU A 198 4.14 -22.93 -5.29
N GLY A 199 4.18 -22.09 -4.24
CA GLY A 199 4.93 -22.36 -3.01
C GLY A 199 4.46 -23.64 -2.33
N ALA A 200 3.16 -23.82 -2.20
CA ALA A 200 2.58 -25.03 -1.60
C ALA A 200 2.86 -26.30 -2.45
N GLN A 201 2.71 -26.19 -3.76
CA GLN A 201 2.96 -27.30 -4.68
C GLN A 201 4.46 -27.67 -4.75
N SER A 202 5.37 -26.75 -4.43
CA SER A 202 6.81 -27.07 -4.33
C SER A 202 7.11 -28.08 -3.21
N MET A 203 6.24 -28.15 -2.20
CA MET A 203 6.33 -29.10 -1.07
C MET A 203 5.39 -30.30 -1.24
N ASN A 204 4.22 -30.07 -1.81
CA ASN A 204 3.19 -31.09 -1.99
C ASN A 204 2.44 -30.86 -3.31
N PRO A 205 2.83 -31.55 -4.40
CA PRO A 205 2.22 -31.35 -5.72
C PRO A 205 0.71 -31.67 -5.81
N ALA A 206 0.15 -32.37 -4.81
CA ALA A 206 -1.28 -32.68 -4.77
C ALA A 206 -2.15 -31.52 -4.25
N VAL A 207 -1.54 -30.45 -3.77
CA VAL A 207 -2.25 -29.31 -3.20
C VAL A 207 -3.08 -28.58 -4.26
N THR A 208 -4.31 -28.25 -3.85
CA THR A 208 -5.19 -27.31 -4.57
C THR A 208 -5.55 -26.12 -3.69
N THR A 209 -5.77 -24.98 -4.32
CA THR A 209 -6.13 -23.72 -3.64
C THR A 209 -7.52 -23.26 -4.07
N ARG A 210 -8.43 -23.06 -3.11
CA ARG A 210 -9.75 -22.48 -3.33
C ARG A 210 -9.74 -21.01 -2.97
N VAL A 211 -10.49 -20.20 -3.72
CA VAL A 211 -10.49 -18.73 -3.57
C VAL A 211 -11.91 -18.25 -3.33
N VAL A 212 -12.07 -17.37 -2.33
CA VAL A 212 -13.30 -16.60 -2.11
C VAL A 212 -12.94 -15.12 -2.25
N TRP A 213 -13.63 -14.40 -3.15
CA TRP A 213 -13.45 -12.98 -3.39
C TRP A 213 -14.47 -12.17 -2.60
N VAL A 214 -13.99 -11.23 -1.76
CA VAL A 214 -14.86 -10.32 -0.98
C VAL A 214 -15.11 -8.99 -1.70
N ASN A 215 -14.36 -8.68 -2.76
CA ASN A 215 -14.45 -7.46 -3.57
C ASN A 215 -14.28 -6.17 -2.75
N LYS A 216 -13.49 -6.23 -1.69
CA LYS A 216 -13.08 -5.10 -0.85
C LYS A 216 -11.71 -5.36 -0.24
N TRP A 217 -10.97 -4.30 0.06
CA TRP A 217 -9.71 -4.40 0.76
C TRP A 217 -9.92 -4.77 2.22
N PHE A 218 -10.86 -4.11 2.89
CA PHE A 218 -11.19 -4.28 4.31
C PHE A 218 -12.70 -4.46 4.50
N ASP A 219 -13.13 -5.65 4.93
CA ASP A 219 -14.51 -5.98 5.29
C ASP A 219 -14.51 -7.20 6.22
N PRO A 220 -14.14 -7.01 7.52
CA PRO A 220 -13.96 -8.12 8.46
C PRO A 220 -15.13 -9.12 8.51
N PRO A 221 -16.43 -8.72 8.47
CA PRO A 221 -17.52 -9.67 8.39
C PRO A 221 -17.47 -10.58 7.15
N LYS A 222 -17.25 -10.00 5.95
CA LYS A 222 -17.16 -10.79 4.72
C LYS A 222 -15.91 -11.65 4.65
N GLU A 223 -14.81 -11.16 5.21
CA GLU A 223 -13.57 -11.93 5.31
C GLU A 223 -13.78 -13.16 6.18
N ALA A 224 -14.46 -13.02 7.33
CA ALA A 224 -14.81 -14.13 8.20
C ALA A 224 -15.77 -15.14 7.54
N GLU A 225 -16.81 -14.65 6.83
CA GLU A 225 -17.73 -15.47 6.04
C GLU A 225 -16.99 -16.25 4.95
N GLY A 226 -16.09 -15.59 4.21
CA GLY A 226 -15.27 -16.20 3.19
C GLY A 226 -14.33 -17.28 3.75
N ALA A 227 -13.70 -17.01 4.89
CA ALA A 227 -12.85 -17.95 5.58
C ALA A 227 -13.65 -19.19 6.03
N GLN A 228 -14.83 -18.99 6.63
CA GLN A 228 -15.70 -20.11 7.04
C GLN A 228 -16.13 -20.97 5.85
N ALA A 229 -16.54 -20.34 4.74
CA ALA A 229 -16.92 -21.07 3.53
C ALA A 229 -15.77 -21.93 2.97
N LEU A 230 -14.53 -21.44 3.05
CA LEU A 230 -13.34 -22.20 2.64
C LEU A 230 -13.09 -23.41 3.57
N LEU A 231 -13.23 -23.21 4.88
CA LEU A 231 -13.09 -24.27 5.88
C LEU A 231 -14.17 -25.36 5.72
N ASP A 232 -15.43 -24.95 5.52
CA ASP A 232 -16.55 -25.86 5.24
C ASP A 232 -16.33 -26.63 3.92
N GLY A 233 -15.66 -26.00 2.98
CA GLY A 233 -15.21 -26.61 1.74
C GLY A 233 -14.01 -27.57 1.86
N GLY A 234 -13.47 -27.78 3.07
CA GLY A 234 -12.40 -28.74 3.35
C GLY A 234 -10.99 -28.14 3.39
N ALA A 235 -10.84 -26.83 3.28
CA ALA A 235 -9.55 -26.19 3.50
C ALA A 235 -9.12 -26.34 4.97
N ASP A 236 -7.85 -26.63 5.22
CA ASP A 236 -7.30 -26.75 6.57
C ASP A 236 -6.17 -25.75 6.86
N VAL A 237 -5.74 -25.02 5.86
CA VAL A 237 -4.79 -23.90 5.97
C VAL A 237 -5.29 -22.74 5.14
N LEU A 238 -5.40 -21.55 5.76
CA LEU A 238 -5.91 -20.34 5.12
C LEU A 238 -4.82 -19.29 4.94
N MET A 239 -4.84 -18.62 3.80
CA MET A 239 -4.15 -17.37 3.52
C MET A 239 -5.19 -16.29 3.26
N GLN A 240 -4.83 -15.05 3.51
CA GLN A 240 -5.61 -13.87 3.13
C GLN A 240 -4.81 -12.93 2.25
N ASN A 241 -5.48 -12.21 1.37
CA ASN A 241 -5.01 -11.00 0.73
C ASN A 241 -6.09 -9.93 0.93
N THR A 242 -6.42 -9.71 2.19
CA THR A 242 -7.36 -8.72 2.74
C THR A 242 -6.72 -8.14 4.00
N ASP A 243 -7.22 -7.00 4.46
CA ASP A 243 -6.48 -6.17 5.40
C ASP A 243 -6.83 -6.43 6.87
N SER A 244 -7.89 -7.20 7.18
CA SER A 244 -8.23 -7.47 8.58
C SER A 244 -7.63 -8.79 9.11
N SER A 245 -7.66 -8.96 10.42
CA SER A 245 -7.28 -10.23 11.07
C SER A 245 -8.39 -11.29 11.08
N ALA A 246 -9.54 -11.05 10.44
CA ALA A 246 -10.74 -11.88 10.56
C ALA A 246 -10.55 -13.30 10.02
N VAL A 247 -9.77 -13.47 8.95
CA VAL A 247 -9.48 -14.82 8.38
C VAL A 247 -8.70 -15.66 9.36
N LEU A 248 -7.63 -15.12 9.95
CA LEU A 248 -6.83 -15.81 10.95
C LEU A 248 -7.64 -16.14 12.21
N GLN A 249 -8.46 -15.19 12.68
CA GLN A 249 -9.36 -15.43 13.83
C GLN A 249 -10.40 -16.52 13.55
N THR A 250 -10.87 -16.63 12.32
CA THR A 250 -11.81 -17.69 11.90
C THR A 250 -11.11 -19.04 11.87
N ALA A 251 -9.87 -19.13 11.37
CA ALA A 251 -9.05 -20.32 11.44
C ALA A 251 -8.79 -20.75 12.89
N GLU A 252 -8.50 -19.79 13.78
CA GLU A 252 -8.31 -20.03 15.23
C GLU A 252 -9.54 -20.70 15.86
N LYS A 253 -10.72 -20.11 15.65
CA LYS A 253 -11.99 -20.64 16.17
C LYS A 253 -12.29 -22.04 15.66
N ALA A 254 -11.91 -22.35 14.42
CA ALA A 254 -12.13 -23.65 13.79
C ALA A 254 -11.04 -24.69 14.11
N GLY A 255 -10.00 -24.35 14.88
CA GLY A 255 -8.87 -25.23 15.16
C GLY A 255 -8.08 -25.59 13.89
N LYS A 256 -8.04 -24.70 12.92
CA LYS A 256 -7.31 -24.81 11.65
C LYS A 256 -6.13 -23.84 11.63
N PHE A 257 -5.35 -23.86 10.55
CA PHE A 257 -4.18 -23.01 10.43
C PHE A 257 -4.42 -21.81 9.52
N GLY A 258 -3.65 -20.75 9.75
CA GLY A 258 -3.68 -19.56 8.93
C GLY A 258 -2.38 -18.73 9.03
N PHE A 259 -2.32 -17.71 8.19
CA PHE A 259 -1.19 -16.79 8.11
C PHE A 259 -1.63 -15.37 8.40
N GLY A 260 -0.71 -14.56 8.97
CA GLY A 260 -0.82 -13.11 8.92
C GLY A 260 -0.41 -12.56 7.57
N TRP A 261 -0.97 -11.41 7.21
CA TRP A 261 -0.72 -10.72 5.94
C TRP A 261 -0.40 -9.25 6.19
N ASP A 262 0.60 -8.72 5.49
CA ASP A 262 1.14 -7.36 5.54
C ASP A 262 1.78 -6.96 6.88
N SER A 263 1.36 -7.53 7.99
CA SER A 263 1.94 -7.33 9.31
C SER A 263 1.99 -8.62 10.13
N ASP A 264 2.68 -8.57 11.29
CA ASP A 264 2.68 -9.68 12.24
C ASP A 264 1.33 -9.77 12.96
N MET A 265 0.55 -10.78 12.60
CA MET A 265 -0.79 -11.03 13.13
C MET A 265 -0.85 -12.15 14.18
N HIS A 266 0.29 -12.64 14.71
CA HIS A 266 0.31 -13.81 15.59
C HIS A 266 -0.63 -13.68 16.81
N THR A 267 -0.84 -12.47 17.33
CA THR A 267 -1.69 -12.23 18.50
C THR A 267 -3.18 -12.42 18.23
N PHE A 268 -3.61 -12.39 16.97
CA PHE A 268 -5.02 -12.53 16.57
C PHE A 268 -5.49 -13.99 16.44
N GLY A 269 -4.56 -14.94 16.44
CA GLY A 269 -4.88 -16.37 16.36
C GLY A 269 -3.68 -17.22 16.77
N PRO A 270 -3.23 -17.18 18.04
CA PRO A 270 -1.96 -17.76 18.47
C PRO A 270 -1.86 -19.28 18.27
N ASN A 271 -2.99 -19.99 18.20
CA ASN A 271 -3.02 -21.42 17.94
C ASN A 271 -3.13 -21.77 16.46
N ALA A 272 -3.75 -20.92 15.65
CA ALA A 272 -3.88 -21.09 14.20
C ALA A 272 -2.65 -20.57 13.44
N HIS A 273 -2.00 -19.55 13.96
CA HIS A 273 -0.94 -18.83 13.27
C HIS A 273 0.28 -19.72 13.01
N LEU A 274 0.69 -19.81 11.74
CA LEU A 274 1.91 -20.50 11.31
C LEU A 274 3.07 -19.53 11.05
N ALA A 275 2.79 -18.39 10.46
CA ALA A 275 3.72 -17.30 10.20
C ALA A 275 2.96 -16.08 9.67
N SER A 276 3.61 -14.92 9.58
CA SER A 276 3.07 -13.74 8.89
C SER A 276 3.97 -13.35 7.73
N ALA A 277 3.41 -13.19 6.52
CA ALA A 277 4.06 -12.49 5.42
C ALA A 277 3.88 -11.00 5.64
N VAL A 278 4.97 -10.26 5.76
CA VAL A 278 4.96 -8.85 6.14
C VAL A 278 5.56 -7.95 5.09
N ILE A 279 5.08 -6.70 5.03
CA ILE A 279 5.67 -5.63 4.25
C ILE A 279 6.29 -4.60 5.18
N ASP A 280 7.54 -4.22 4.94
CA ASP A 280 8.16 -3.05 5.56
C ASP A 280 8.35 -1.92 4.55
N TRP A 281 7.46 -0.96 4.58
CA TRP A 281 7.53 0.26 3.77
C TRP A 281 8.56 1.27 4.26
N SER A 282 9.12 1.08 5.46
CA SER A 282 9.98 2.07 6.11
C SER A 282 11.24 2.40 5.31
N PRO A 283 11.97 1.44 4.69
CA PRO A 283 13.13 1.75 3.88
C PRO A 283 12.79 2.62 2.67
N TYR A 284 11.68 2.32 1.99
CA TYR A 284 11.24 3.10 0.84
C TYR A 284 10.79 4.51 1.25
N TYR A 285 9.99 4.64 2.29
CA TYR A 285 9.49 5.94 2.74
C TYR A 285 10.62 6.86 3.20
N LYS A 286 11.59 6.32 3.93
CA LYS A 286 12.79 7.06 4.32
C LYS A 286 13.60 7.52 3.10
N LYS A 287 13.77 6.64 2.09
CA LYS A 287 14.40 7.02 0.82
C LYS A 287 13.63 8.14 0.13
N ALA A 288 12.32 8.01 -0.01
CA ALA A 288 11.49 8.99 -0.71
C ALA A 288 11.54 10.37 -0.04
N VAL A 289 11.43 10.42 1.28
CA VAL A 289 11.55 11.65 2.06
C VAL A 289 12.96 12.24 1.94
N LYS A 290 13.99 11.42 2.06
CA LYS A 290 15.38 11.85 1.90
C LYS A 290 15.63 12.43 0.50
N ASP A 291 15.14 11.80 -0.56
CA ASP A 291 15.26 12.28 -1.93
C ASP A 291 14.67 13.70 -2.09
N VAL A 292 13.52 13.98 -1.44
CA VAL A 292 12.90 15.32 -1.47
C VAL A 292 13.71 16.32 -0.68
N LEU A 293 14.18 15.96 0.52
CA LEU A 293 14.99 16.85 1.36
C LEU A 293 16.34 17.23 0.70
N ASP A 294 16.96 16.27 0.02
CA ASP A 294 18.27 16.45 -0.65
C ASP A 294 18.12 17.05 -2.06
N GLY A 295 16.90 17.19 -2.59
CA GLY A 295 16.65 17.64 -3.96
C GLY A 295 17.04 16.64 -5.05
N THR A 296 17.17 15.36 -4.71
CA THR A 296 17.56 14.25 -5.61
C THR A 296 16.37 13.42 -6.11
N TRP A 297 15.15 13.80 -5.71
CA TRP A 297 13.94 13.12 -6.12
C TRP A 297 13.79 13.12 -7.65
N LYS A 298 13.59 11.95 -8.23
CA LYS A 298 13.40 11.73 -9.67
C LYS A 298 12.24 10.78 -9.93
N VAL A 299 11.69 10.85 -11.12
CA VAL A 299 10.66 9.89 -11.57
C VAL A 299 11.31 8.52 -11.75
N GLU A 300 10.75 7.53 -11.09
CA GLU A 300 11.13 6.12 -11.19
C GLU A 300 9.94 5.22 -10.88
N GLN A 301 10.03 3.96 -11.24
CA GLN A 301 9.12 2.90 -10.82
C GLN A 301 9.93 1.94 -9.96
N THR A 302 9.48 1.71 -8.74
CA THR A 302 10.20 0.88 -7.76
C THR A 302 9.37 -0.33 -7.40
N TRP A 303 9.97 -1.52 -7.41
CA TRP A 303 9.33 -2.76 -7.02
C TRP A 303 10.27 -3.59 -6.17
N TRP A 304 10.18 -3.43 -4.86
CA TRP A 304 11.08 -4.02 -3.88
C TRP A 304 10.53 -5.33 -3.30
N GLY A 305 11.42 -6.23 -2.94
CA GLY A 305 11.10 -7.53 -2.40
C GLY A 305 11.94 -7.91 -1.19
N VAL A 306 12.18 -9.21 -1.05
CA VAL A 306 13.05 -9.78 0.01
C VAL A 306 14.46 -9.23 -0.09
N LYS A 307 14.98 -9.03 -1.29
CA LYS A 307 16.31 -8.49 -1.55
C LYS A 307 16.53 -7.11 -0.94
N GLU A 308 15.54 -6.23 -1.03
CA GLU A 308 15.58 -4.88 -0.49
C GLU A 308 15.00 -4.79 0.94
N HIS A 309 14.72 -5.93 1.57
CA HIS A 309 14.10 -6.03 2.91
C HIS A 309 12.70 -5.40 3.00
N ALA A 310 12.00 -5.29 1.87
CA ALA A 310 10.61 -4.82 1.84
C ALA A 310 9.62 -5.95 2.16
N ILE A 311 9.99 -7.20 1.91
CA ILE A 311 9.16 -8.38 2.17
C ILE A 311 9.92 -9.34 3.10
N ASP A 312 9.20 -9.88 4.08
CA ASP A 312 9.71 -10.91 4.97
C ASP A 312 8.60 -11.89 5.40
N VAL A 313 9.02 -13.00 6.00
CA VAL A 313 8.15 -13.91 6.76
C VAL A 313 8.65 -13.96 8.19
N VAL A 314 7.79 -13.58 9.13
CA VAL A 314 8.11 -13.40 10.54
C VAL A 314 7.22 -14.26 11.45
N ALA A 315 7.56 -14.30 12.74
CA ALA A 315 6.80 -14.97 13.78
C ALA A 315 6.46 -16.45 13.43
N ILE A 316 7.42 -17.16 12.84
CA ILE A 316 7.24 -18.55 12.43
C ILE A 316 6.97 -19.42 13.67
N SER A 317 5.81 -20.06 13.70
CA SER A 317 5.35 -20.87 14.82
C SER A 317 6.26 -22.07 15.08
N ASP A 318 6.35 -22.49 16.34
CA ASP A 318 7.02 -23.74 16.72
C ASP A 318 6.31 -24.99 16.20
N LYS A 319 5.05 -24.86 15.77
CA LYS A 319 4.30 -25.94 15.10
C LYS A 319 4.86 -26.27 13.70
N VAL A 320 5.60 -25.34 13.07
CA VAL A 320 6.25 -25.57 11.77
C VAL A 320 7.50 -26.43 11.98
N PRO A 321 7.59 -27.62 11.36
CA PRO A 321 8.72 -28.52 11.53
C PRO A 321 10.06 -27.91 11.11
N GLY A 322 11.16 -28.32 11.77
CA GLY A 322 12.52 -27.84 11.47
C GLY A 322 12.88 -27.92 9.99
N PRO A 323 12.74 -29.08 9.31
CA PRO A 323 13.07 -29.19 7.88
C PRO A 323 12.28 -28.21 7.00
N LEU A 324 11.06 -27.85 7.39
CA LEU A 324 10.25 -26.87 6.65
C LEU A 324 10.74 -25.43 6.91
N LYS A 325 11.18 -25.12 8.13
CA LYS A 325 11.87 -23.85 8.45
C LYS A 325 13.17 -23.71 7.67
N ASP A 326 13.95 -24.79 7.55
CA ASP A 326 15.18 -24.80 6.75
C ASP A 326 14.91 -24.57 5.27
N LYS A 327 13.86 -25.19 4.73
CA LYS A 327 13.43 -24.95 3.33
C LYS A 327 13.02 -23.51 3.10
N LEU A 328 12.25 -22.94 4.03
CA LEU A 328 11.86 -21.54 3.98
C LEU A 328 13.06 -20.60 3.98
N ALA A 329 14.07 -20.87 4.85
CA ALA A 329 15.29 -20.10 4.92
C ALA A 329 16.09 -20.15 3.60
N GLN A 330 16.17 -21.33 2.96
CA GLN A 330 16.79 -21.48 1.63
C GLN A 330 16.06 -20.66 0.55
N VAL A 331 14.73 -20.70 0.53
CA VAL A 331 13.94 -19.91 -0.42
C VAL A 331 14.16 -18.42 -0.17
N LYS A 332 14.09 -17.96 1.07
CA LYS A 332 14.34 -16.56 1.43
C LYS A 332 15.73 -16.11 1.01
N GLN A 333 16.76 -16.91 1.29
CA GLN A 333 18.13 -16.59 0.86
C GLN A 333 18.26 -16.52 -0.66
N GLY A 334 17.64 -17.47 -1.38
CA GLY A 334 17.69 -17.48 -2.85
C GLY A 334 16.94 -16.29 -3.48
N LEU A 335 15.86 -15.79 -2.86
CA LEU A 335 15.18 -14.56 -3.27
C LEU A 335 16.06 -13.33 -3.01
N ALA A 336 16.74 -13.30 -1.86
CA ALA A 336 17.62 -12.19 -1.48
C ALA A 336 18.85 -12.05 -2.39
N ASP A 337 19.48 -13.16 -2.77
CA ASP A 337 20.68 -13.15 -3.61
C ASP A 337 20.40 -13.34 -5.10
N GLY A 338 19.13 -13.59 -5.49
CA GLY A 338 18.70 -13.78 -6.88
C GLY A 338 19.00 -15.17 -7.46
N SER A 339 19.44 -16.14 -6.65
CA SER A 339 19.70 -17.52 -7.10
C SER A 339 18.40 -18.35 -7.24
N PHE A 340 17.29 -17.86 -6.70
CA PHE A 340 15.96 -18.47 -6.80
C PHE A 340 14.95 -17.51 -7.43
N ALA A 341 14.14 -18.03 -8.35
CA ALA A 341 13.05 -17.29 -8.98
C ALA A 341 11.74 -18.11 -8.90
N ILE A 342 10.71 -17.51 -8.31
CA ILE A 342 9.38 -18.14 -8.15
C ILE A 342 8.77 -18.46 -9.51
N TRP A 343 8.89 -17.54 -10.45
CA TRP A 343 8.27 -17.60 -11.78
C TRP A 343 9.23 -18.14 -12.84
N LYS A 344 10.07 -19.12 -12.45
CA LYS A 344 10.88 -19.90 -13.38
C LYS A 344 10.04 -21.05 -13.96
N GLY A 345 10.01 -21.17 -15.26
CA GLY A 345 9.22 -22.18 -15.96
C GLY A 345 9.74 -23.62 -15.76
N PRO A 346 8.92 -24.63 -16.10
CA PRO A 346 7.62 -24.43 -16.71
C PRO A 346 6.54 -23.99 -15.70
N VAL A 347 5.78 -22.94 -16.03
CA VAL A 347 4.58 -22.57 -15.28
C VAL A 347 3.37 -22.81 -16.18
N VAL A 348 2.39 -23.52 -15.66
CA VAL A 348 1.18 -23.92 -16.38
C VAL A 348 -0.02 -23.28 -15.72
N ASP A 349 -0.95 -22.74 -16.53
CA ASP A 349 -2.21 -22.20 -16.03
C ASP A 349 -3.22 -23.31 -15.70
N GLN A 350 -4.38 -22.92 -15.17
CA GLN A 350 -5.44 -23.86 -14.79
C GLN A 350 -6.03 -24.65 -15.98
N ASP A 351 -5.90 -24.12 -17.19
CA ASP A 351 -6.41 -24.75 -18.43
C ASP A 351 -5.37 -25.68 -19.08
N GLY A 352 -4.19 -25.80 -18.48
CA GLY A 352 -3.11 -26.68 -18.95
C GLY A 352 -2.18 -26.01 -19.98
N LYS A 353 -2.31 -24.71 -20.21
CA LYS A 353 -1.45 -23.97 -21.12
C LYS A 353 -0.15 -23.57 -20.40
N GLU A 354 0.99 -23.82 -21.01
CA GLU A 354 2.27 -23.31 -20.55
C GLU A 354 2.34 -21.79 -20.75
N VAL A 355 2.44 -21.04 -19.65
CA VAL A 355 2.49 -19.57 -19.64
C VAL A 355 3.90 -19.02 -19.41
N VAL A 356 4.78 -19.82 -18.81
CA VAL A 356 6.22 -19.57 -18.74
C VAL A 356 6.94 -20.85 -19.15
N ALA A 357 7.73 -20.79 -20.22
CA ALA A 357 8.43 -21.95 -20.77
C ALA A 357 9.54 -22.44 -19.81
N ALA A 358 9.89 -23.73 -19.90
CA ALA A 358 10.78 -24.43 -18.97
C ALA A 358 12.16 -23.77 -18.79
N ASP A 359 12.67 -23.10 -19.84
CA ASP A 359 13.99 -22.45 -19.87
C ASP A 359 13.91 -20.94 -19.54
N LYS A 360 12.73 -20.41 -19.24
CA LYS A 360 12.49 -18.97 -19.04
C LYS A 360 12.17 -18.65 -17.59
N THR A 361 12.43 -17.41 -17.23
CA THR A 361 11.89 -16.73 -16.03
C THR A 361 10.99 -15.62 -16.51
N ALA A 362 9.82 -15.48 -15.89
CA ALA A 362 8.89 -14.41 -16.18
C ALA A 362 9.51 -13.03 -15.94
N THR A 363 9.23 -12.08 -16.81
CA THR A 363 9.65 -10.69 -16.64
C THR A 363 8.71 -9.93 -15.71
N ASP A 364 9.17 -8.80 -15.19
CA ASP A 364 8.33 -7.92 -14.37
C ASP A 364 7.07 -7.46 -15.13
N ASP A 365 7.19 -7.13 -16.42
CA ASP A 365 6.05 -6.77 -17.27
C ASP A 365 4.99 -7.90 -17.36
N PHE A 366 5.46 -9.14 -17.52
CA PHE A 366 4.57 -10.29 -17.50
C PHE A 366 3.87 -10.43 -16.15
N LEU A 367 4.60 -10.25 -15.05
CA LEU A 367 4.05 -10.35 -13.70
C LEU A 367 3.05 -9.23 -13.38
N HIS A 368 3.27 -8.01 -13.87
CA HIS A 368 2.31 -6.92 -13.73
C HIS A 368 1.01 -7.15 -14.51
N GLY A 369 1.05 -7.96 -15.56
CA GLY A 369 -0.11 -8.27 -16.41
C GLY A 369 -0.83 -9.58 -16.08
N ILE A 370 -0.51 -10.27 -14.98
CA ILE A 370 -1.11 -11.56 -14.65
C ILE A 370 -2.64 -11.44 -14.49
N ASN A 371 -3.35 -12.22 -15.30
CA ASN A 371 -4.82 -12.29 -15.32
C ASN A 371 -5.34 -13.73 -15.46
N PHE A 372 -4.59 -14.71 -14.99
CA PHE A 372 -4.91 -16.14 -15.04
C PHE A 372 -4.56 -16.80 -13.69
N TYR A 373 -5.15 -17.95 -13.43
CA TYR A 373 -4.75 -18.82 -12.33
C TYR A 373 -3.75 -19.86 -12.80
N VAL A 374 -2.75 -20.18 -11.96
CA VAL A 374 -1.86 -21.32 -12.17
C VAL A 374 -2.61 -22.64 -11.92
N LYS A 375 -2.10 -23.73 -12.48
CA LYS A 375 -2.59 -25.08 -12.23
C LYS A 375 -2.63 -25.37 -10.72
N GLY A 376 -3.79 -25.84 -10.26
CA GLY A 376 -4.06 -26.13 -8.84
C GLY A 376 -4.92 -25.08 -8.16
N VAL A 377 -5.02 -23.85 -8.65
CA VAL A 377 -6.04 -22.92 -8.19
C VAL A 377 -7.39 -23.31 -8.77
N GLN A 378 -8.40 -23.41 -7.91
CA GLN A 378 -9.76 -23.81 -8.27
C GLN A 378 -10.70 -22.59 -8.34
N GLY A 379 -11.63 -22.64 -9.29
CA GLY A 379 -12.62 -21.59 -9.53
C GLY A 379 -12.31 -20.79 -10.79
N LYS A 380 -13.12 -19.76 -11.01
CA LYS A 380 -12.95 -18.83 -12.12
C LYS A 380 -12.50 -17.47 -11.59
N LEU A 381 -11.64 -16.81 -12.34
CA LEU A 381 -11.37 -15.39 -12.09
C LEU A 381 -12.64 -14.58 -12.27
N PRO A 382 -12.97 -13.69 -11.32
CA PRO A 382 -14.03 -12.71 -11.56
C PRO A 382 -13.68 -11.85 -12.77
N SER A 383 -14.70 -11.50 -13.57
CA SER A 383 -14.52 -10.53 -14.64
C SER A 383 -14.09 -9.18 -14.03
N ALA A 384 -13.07 -8.55 -14.59
CA ALA A 384 -12.74 -7.17 -14.24
C ALA A 384 -13.99 -6.29 -14.49
N LYS A 385 -14.42 -5.57 -13.45
CA LYS A 385 -15.55 -4.63 -13.56
C LYS A 385 -15.11 -3.30 -14.13
#